data_71c7f7a3953e1e6475e179aa6616e55c
#
_entry.id   71c7f7a3953e1e6475e179aa6616e55c
#
_cell.length_a   1.000
_cell.length_b   1.000
_cell.length_c   1.000
_cell.angle_alpha   90.00
_cell.angle_beta   90.00
_cell.angle_gamma   90.00
#
_symmetry.space_group_name_H-M   'P 1'
#
loop_
_entity.id
_entity.type
_entity.pdbx_description
1 polymer ?
#
loop_
_entity_poly.entity_id
_entity_poly.type
_entity_poly.pdbx_seq_one_letter_code
_entity_poly.pdbx_strand_id
1 'polypeptide(L)'
;MGLTKNIKKLVAYGIGARLIQPEDEIFMINQYLDLFGLDEYDDPNIDDEKIVLVDILNALTDEAFEKGIIQSDDIVTRDLFDTKLMGIMTPRPSAVQKTFNTYYEKGPKYATDYFYELSENSNYIRKDRIQKDKKWTVDSPYGVIDITINLSKPEKDPKAIAAAKNAKQSAYPKCQLCIENEGYAGRMNHPARQNHRIIPVTINHSD
;
A
#
# COMPACT_ATOMS: atom_id res chain seq x y z
N MET A 1 19.33 -13.60 1.46
CA MET A 1 18.03 -14.31 1.46
C MET A 1 17.56 -14.30 0.02
N GLY A 2 17.12 -15.42 -0.60
CA GLY A 2 16.85 -15.43 -2.03
C GLY A 2 15.63 -14.58 -2.41
N LEU A 3 15.70 -13.87 -3.52
CA LEU A 3 14.63 -13.03 -4.05
C LEU A 3 13.33 -13.83 -4.25
N THR A 4 13.42 -15.02 -4.85
CA THR A 4 12.30 -15.96 -5.05
C THR A 4 11.61 -16.35 -3.73
N LYS A 5 12.39 -16.50 -2.65
CA LYS A 5 11.89 -16.79 -1.31
C LYS A 5 11.06 -15.62 -0.75
N ASN A 6 11.52 -14.38 -0.94
CA ASN A 6 10.78 -13.19 -0.50
C ASN A 6 9.51 -12.97 -1.34
N ILE A 7 9.56 -13.28 -2.65
CA ILE A 7 8.36 -13.28 -3.51
C ILE A 7 7.33 -14.28 -2.97
N LYS A 8 7.74 -15.53 -2.70
CA LYS A 8 6.83 -16.56 -2.16
C LYS A 8 6.24 -16.13 -0.81
N LYS A 9 7.05 -15.58 0.09
CA LYS A 9 6.57 -15.04 1.38
C LYS A 9 5.55 -13.92 1.19
N LEU A 10 5.77 -13.01 0.22
CA LEU A 10 4.84 -11.93 -0.06
C LEU A 10 3.49 -12.47 -0.55
N VAL A 11 3.51 -13.45 -1.45
CA VAL A 11 2.30 -14.10 -1.94
C VAL A 11 1.58 -14.87 -0.84
N ALA A 12 2.30 -15.64 -0.02
CA ALA A 12 1.74 -16.32 1.15
C ALA A 12 1.12 -15.33 2.16
N TYR A 13 1.76 -14.17 2.37
CA TYR A 13 1.14 -13.08 3.15
C TYR A 13 -0.18 -12.63 2.52
N GLY A 14 -0.21 -12.40 1.21
CA GLY A 14 -1.41 -11.96 0.50
C GLY A 14 -2.59 -12.93 0.64
N ILE A 15 -2.32 -14.23 0.60
CA ILE A 15 -3.32 -15.29 0.84
C ILE A 15 -3.80 -15.24 2.30
N GLY A 16 -2.87 -15.24 3.25
CA GLY A 16 -3.20 -15.18 4.68
C GLY A 16 -3.96 -13.92 5.08
N ALA A 17 -3.66 -12.79 4.45
CA ALA A 17 -4.32 -11.51 4.63
C ALA A 17 -5.62 -11.34 3.80
N ARG A 18 -6.03 -12.36 3.06
CA ARG A 18 -7.23 -12.35 2.20
C ARG A 18 -7.23 -11.26 1.11
N LEU A 19 -6.06 -10.86 0.67
CA LEU A 19 -5.93 -9.93 -0.45
C LEU A 19 -6.11 -10.66 -1.79
N ILE A 20 -5.66 -11.92 -1.86
CA ILE A 20 -5.77 -12.81 -3.02
C ILE A 20 -6.32 -14.16 -2.60
N GLN A 21 -6.88 -14.89 -3.55
CA GLN A 21 -7.35 -16.25 -3.34
C GLN A 21 -6.19 -17.25 -3.45
N PRO A 22 -6.23 -18.39 -2.72
CA PRO A 22 -5.19 -19.42 -2.84
C PRO A 22 -4.98 -19.91 -4.28
N GLU A 23 -6.05 -19.96 -5.07
CA GLU A 23 -6.03 -20.40 -6.47
C GLU A 23 -5.22 -19.46 -7.38
N ASP A 24 -5.00 -18.21 -6.95
CA ASP A 24 -4.25 -17.19 -7.68
C ASP A 24 -2.74 -17.21 -7.33
N GLU A 25 -2.26 -18.12 -6.48
CA GLU A 25 -0.88 -18.15 -5.99
C GLU A 25 0.14 -18.10 -7.13
N ILE A 26 0.03 -19.02 -8.07
CA ILE A 26 0.98 -19.13 -9.21
C ILE A 26 0.92 -17.87 -10.08
N PHE A 27 -0.29 -17.36 -10.33
CA PHE A 27 -0.46 -16.12 -11.10
C PHE A 27 0.27 -14.95 -10.42
N MET A 28 0.13 -14.80 -9.11
CA MET A 28 0.76 -13.73 -8.35
C MET A 28 2.28 -13.88 -8.30
N ILE A 29 2.80 -15.10 -8.12
CA ILE A 29 4.23 -15.38 -8.21
C ILE A 29 4.75 -14.89 -9.57
N ASN A 30 4.11 -15.27 -10.67
CA ASN A 30 4.52 -14.89 -12.01
C ASN A 30 4.49 -13.37 -12.24
N GLN A 31 3.54 -12.63 -11.66
CA GLN A 31 3.51 -11.16 -11.72
C GLN A 31 4.74 -10.54 -11.04
N TYR A 32 5.20 -11.12 -9.93
CA TYR A 32 6.41 -10.65 -9.26
C TYR A 32 7.68 -11.09 -9.98
N LEU A 33 7.73 -12.30 -10.55
CA LEU A 33 8.85 -12.72 -11.39
C LEU A 33 9.03 -11.76 -12.57
N ASP A 34 7.94 -11.42 -13.27
CA ASP A 34 7.96 -10.43 -14.36
C ASP A 34 8.45 -9.06 -13.87
N LEU A 35 7.95 -8.57 -12.73
CA LEU A 35 8.37 -7.31 -12.15
C LEU A 35 9.88 -7.24 -11.88
N PHE A 36 10.47 -8.35 -11.45
CA PHE A 36 11.89 -8.46 -11.13
C PHE A 36 12.76 -8.95 -12.30
N GLY A 37 12.14 -9.23 -13.44
CA GLY A 37 12.83 -9.74 -14.64
C GLY A 37 13.47 -11.12 -14.39
N LEU A 38 12.76 -12.03 -13.72
CA LEU A 38 13.20 -13.39 -13.43
C LEU A 38 12.51 -14.38 -14.36
N ASP A 39 13.33 -15.21 -15.02
CA ASP A 39 12.85 -16.28 -15.90
C ASP A 39 12.76 -17.64 -15.20
N GLU A 40 13.32 -17.74 -13.99
CA GLU A 40 13.37 -18.98 -13.21
C GLU A 40 12.77 -18.80 -11.82
N TYR A 41 12.12 -19.87 -11.34
CA TYR A 41 11.55 -19.95 -10.01
C TYR A 41 11.82 -21.33 -9.41
N ASP A 42 12.53 -21.36 -8.29
CA ASP A 42 12.99 -22.58 -7.61
C ASP A 42 12.02 -23.13 -6.55
N ASP A 43 10.83 -22.51 -6.45
CA ASP A 43 9.78 -22.86 -5.47
C ASP A 43 10.33 -23.10 -4.04
N PRO A 44 10.92 -22.09 -3.43
CA PRO A 44 11.59 -22.25 -2.15
C PRO A 44 10.63 -22.65 -1.02
N ASN A 45 11.06 -23.54 -0.11
CA ASN A 45 10.29 -23.86 1.09
C ASN A 45 10.28 -22.68 2.07
N ILE A 46 9.09 -22.34 2.58
CA ILE A 46 8.86 -21.27 3.56
C ILE A 46 8.05 -21.73 4.79
N ASP A 47 7.82 -23.03 4.97
CA ASP A 47 6.91 -23.56 6.00
C ASP A 47 7.25 -23.13 7.43
N ASP A 48 8.53 -23.04 7.76
CA ASP A 48 9.03 -22.64 9.08
C ASP A 48 9.40 -21.15 9.15
N GLU A 49 9.06 -20.38 8.13
CA GLU A 49 9.48 -18.98 8.04
C GLU A 49 8.45 -18.03 8.64
N LYS A 50 8.95 -17.10 9.45
CA LYS A 50 8.11 -16.00 9.94
C LYS A 50 7.78 -15.05 8.79
N ILE A 51 6.49 -14.85 8.55
CA ILE A 51 5.99 -13.92 7.54
C ILE A 51 5.71 -12.57 8.21
N VAL A 52 6.60 -11.61 7.99
CA VAL A 52 6.48 -10.23 8.47
C VAL A 52 6.51 -9.29 7.27
N LEU A 53 5.40 -8.66 6.98
CA LEU A 53 5.23 -7.86 5.76
C LEU A 53 6.32 -6.81 5.58
N VAL A 54 6.62 -6.03 6.63
CA VAL A 54 7.60 -4.94 6.54
C VAL A 54 8.99 -5.45 6.20
N ASP A 55 9.40 -6.60 6.74
CA ASP A 55 10.70 -7.19 6.47
C ASP A 55 10.79 -7.69 5.02
N ILE A 56 9.69 -8.29 4.52
CA ILE A 56 9.58 -8.77 3.15
C ILE A 56 9.64 -7.61 2.16
N LEU A 57 8.87 -6.54 2.40
CA LEU A 57 8.84 -5.37 1.54
C LEU A 57 10.20 -4.65 1.51
N ASN A 58 10.86 -4.52 2.65
CA ASN A 58 12.21 -3.96 2.72
C ASN A 58 13.19 -4.81 1.89
N ALA A 59 13.21 -6.13 2.10
CA ALA A 59 14.12 -7.01 1.36
C ALA A 59 13.86 -6.98 -0.16
N LEU A 60 12.60 -6.96 -0.60
CA LEU A 60 12.25 -6.85 -2.02
C LEU A 60 12.62 -5.48 -2.61
N THR A 61 12.52 -4.42 -1.82
CA THR A 61 12.92 -3.08 -2.25
C THR A 61 14.44 -2.94 -2.36
N ASP A 62 15.18 -3.54 -1.43
CA ASP A 62 16.65 -3.60 -1.48
C ASP A 62 17.11 -4.33 -2.76
N GLU A 63 16.53 -5.48 -3.06
CA GLU A 63 16.78 -6.25 -4.29
C GLU A 63 16.44 -5.44 -5.55
N ALA A 64 15.34 -4.68 -5.52
CA ALA A 64 14.94 -3.82 -6.64
C ALA A 64 15.95 -2.69 -6.87
N PHE A 65 16.53 -2.15 -5.81
CA PHE A 65 17.57 -1.13 -5.90
C PHE A 65 18.88 -1.75 -6.44
N GLU A 66 19.31 -2.88 -5.90
CA GLU A 66 20.52 -3.58 -6.37
C GLU A 66 20.43 -4.00 -7.84
N LYS A 67 19.25 -4.38 -8.30
CA LYS A 67 19.00 -4.73 -9.71
C LYS A 67 18.78 -3.50 -10.62
N GLY A 68 18.76 -2.30 -10.07
CA GLY A 68 18.50 -1.08 -10.84
C GLY A 68 17.05 -0.92 -11.32
N ILE A 69 16.11 -1.66 -10.75
CA ILE A 69 14.67 -1.52 -11.03
C ILE A 69 14.15 -0.18 -10.48
N ILE A 70 14.65 0.21 -9.33
CA ILE A 70 14.47 1.56 -8.78
C ILE A 70 15.81 2.29 -8.79
N GLN A 71 15.77 3.60 -9.04
CA GLN A 71 16.97 4.41 -9.29
C GLN A 71 17.52 5.08 -8.04
N SER A 72 16.79 5.05 -6.95
CA SER A 72 17.17 5.71 -5.69
C SER A 72 16.66 4.92 -4.51
N ASP A 73 17.43 4.96 -3.41
CA ASP A 73 17.10 4.32 -2.14
C ASP A 73 16.47 5.31 -1.13
N ASP A 74 15.96 6.44 -1.62
CA ASP A 74 15.27 7.39 -0.76
C ASP A 74 13.87 6.89 -0.34
N ILE A 75 13.37 7.44 0.76
CA ILE A 75 12.12 7.00 1.38
C ILE A 75 10.90 7.12 0.45
N VAL A 76 10.92 8.10 -0.48
CA VAL A 76 9.80 8.31 -1.41
C VAL A 76 9.80 7.23 -2.48
N THR A 77 10.96 6.91 -3.04
CA THR A 77 11.14 5.83 -4.02
C THR A 77 10.79 4.49 -3.42
N ARG A 78 11.27 4.20 -2.20
CA ARG A 78 10.91 2.99 -1.46
C ARG A 78 9.40 2.90 -1.23
N ASP A 79 8.76 3.98 -0.80
CA ASP A 79 7.31 4.02 -0.58
C ASP A 79 6.50 3.79 -1.86
N LEU A 80 6.97 4.29 -2.99
CA LEU A 80 6.33 4.05 -4.28
C LEU A 80 6.48 2.58 -4.72
N PHE A 81 7.65 2.00 -4.51
CA PHE A 81 7.89 0.61 -4.86
C PHE A 81 7.09 -0.35 -3.97
N ASP A 82 7.08 -0.12 -2.66
CA ASP A 82 6.18 -0.82 -1.73
C ASP A 82 4.73 -0.80 -2.23
N THR A 83 4.28 0.39 -2.63
CA THR A 83 2.91 0.57 -3.15
C THR A 83 2.69 -0.23 -4.42
N LYS A 84 3.71 -0.31 -5.28
CA LYS A 84 3.65 -1.12 -6.51
C LYS A 84 3.58 -2.62 -6.17
N LEU A 85 4.40 -3.09 -5.25
CA LEU A 85 4.36 -4.49 -4.78
C LEU A 85 2.99 -4.85 -4.22
N MET A 86 2.47 -4.05 -3.30
CA MET A 86 1.16 -4.30 -2.71
C MET A 86 0.01 -4.13 -3.69
N GLY A 87 0.16 -3.23 -4.66
CA GLY A 87 -0.85 -2.98 -5.70
C GLY A 87 -1.11 -4.18 -6.61
N ILE A 88 -0.09 -5.02 -6.85
CA ILE A 88 -0.23 -6.24 -7.65
C ILE A 88 -1.22 -7.21 -7.00
N MET A 89 -1.17 -7.38 -5.68
CA MET A 89 -2.02 -8.32 -4.95
C MET A 89 -3.29 -7.71 -4.36
N THR A 90 -3.46 -6.40 -4.41
CA THR A 90 -4.67 -5.76 -3.89
C THR A 90 -5.86 -6.06 -4.79
N PRO A 91 -7.02 -6.46 -4.25
CA PRO A 91 -8.21 -6.73 -5.05
C PRO A 91 -8.59 -5.54 -5.93
N ARG A 92 -9.11 -5.83 -7.11
CA ARG A 92 -9.58 -4.78 -8.03
C ARG A 92 -10.72 -3.98 -7.41
N PRO A 93 -10.84 -2.70 -7.73
CA PRO A 93 -11.86 -1.81 -7.16
C PRO A 93 -13.28 -2.35 -7.26
N SER A 94 -13.63 -2.96 -8.36
CA SER A 94 -14.95 -3.58 -8.54
C SER A 94 -15.22 -4.73 -7.55
N ALA A 95 -14.20 -5.53 -7.24
CA ALA A 95 -14.31 -6.61 -6.24
C ALA A 95 -14.43 -6.03 -4.83
N VAL A 96 -13.64 -5.01 -4.51
CA VAL A 96 -13.72 -4.31 -3.21
C VAL A 96 -15.08 -3.67 -3.03
N GLN A 97 -15.59 -2.98 -4.04
CA GLN A 97 -16.92 -2.37 -4.02
C GLN A 97 -18.03 -3.40 -3.78
N LYS A 98 -17.98 -4.51 -4.53
CA LYS A 98 -18.95 -5.60 -4.37
C LYS A 98 -18.93 -6.16 -2.96
N THR A 99 -17.74 -6.43 -2.42
CA THR A 99 -17.57 -6.96 -1.07
C THR A 99 -18.03 -5.96 -0.01
N PHE A 100 -17.68 -4.69 -0.17
CA PHE A 100 -18.12 -3.63 0.72
C PHE A 100 -19.66 -3.54 0.76
N ASN A 101 -20.31 -3.51 -0.39
CA ASN A 101 -21.77 -3.43 -0.46
C ASN A 101 -22.44 -4.67 0.18
N THR A 102 -21.89 -5.86 -0.03
CA THR A 102 -22.40 -7.09 0.62
C THR A 102 -22.29 -7.01 2.14
N TYR A 103 -21.24 -6.43 2.67
CA TYR A 103 -21.11 -6.20 4.11
C TYR A 103 -22.01 -5.06 4.59
N TYR A 104 -22.20 -4.04 3.77
CA TYR A 104 -23.06 -2.92 4.11
C TYR A 104 -24.54 -3.33 4.27
N GLU A 105 -25.01 -4.29 3.48
CA GLU A 105 -26.34 -4.89 3.62
C GLU A 105 -26.53 -5.57 4.99
N LYS A 106 -25.45 -6.07 5.60
CA LYS A 106 -25.47 -6.64 6.95
C LYS A 106 -25.41 -5.59 8.04
N GLY A 107 -24.90 -4.41 7.72
CA GLY A 107 -24.79 -3.25 8.58
C GLY A 107 -23.53 -2.41 8.27
N PRO A 108 -23.59 -1.08 8.42
CA PRO A 108 -22.50 -0.17 8.10
C PRO A 108 -21.17 -0.54 8.77
N LYS A 109 -21.22 -1.00 10.02
CA LYS A 109 -20.04 -1.40 10.78
C LYS A 109 -19.26 -2.52 10.09
N TYR A 110 -19.94 -3.53 9.56
CA TYR A 110 -19.25 -4.64 8.88
C TYR A 110 -18.51 -4.17 7.62
N ALA A 111 -19.09 -3.24 6.89
CA ALA A 111 -18.47 -2.68 5.70
C ALA A 111 -17.25 -1.82 6.03
N THR A 112 -17.33 -0.98 7.08
CA THR A 112 -16.20 -0.16 7.51
C THR A 112 -15.09 -1.00 8.13
N ASP A 113 -15.41 -2.04 8.89
CA ASP A 113 -14.43 -2.99 9.44
C ASP A 113 -13.68 -3.70 8.30
N TYR A 114 -14.40 -4.22 7.30
CA TYR A 114 -13.79 -4.80 6.10
C TYR A 114 -12.83 -3.83 5.40
N PHE A 115 -13.28 -2.59 5.20
CA PHE A 115 -12.47 -1.60 4.49
C PHE A 115 -11.23 -1.17 5.30
N TYR A 116 -11.38 -1.13 6.61
CA TYR A 116 -10.26 -0.87 7.51
C TYR A 116 -9.25 -2.04 7.46
N GLU A 117 -9.72 -3.29 7.56
CA GLU A 117 -8.89 -4.49 7.45
C GLU A 117 -8.14 -4.53 6.10
N LEU A 118 -8.84 -4.27 4.99
CA LEU A 118 -8.22 -4.14 3.67
C LEU A 118 -7.11 -3.09 3.66
N SER A 119 -7.37 -1.93 4.27
CA SER A 119 -6.41 -0.82 4.33
C SER A 119 -5.17 -1.15 5.15
N GLU A 120 -5.32 -1.93 6.21
CA GLU A 120 -4.19 -2.44 6.99
C GLU A 120 -3.42 -3.51 6.23
N ASN A 121 -4.12 -4.51 5.72
CA ASN A 121 -3.51 -5.66 5.06
C ASN A 121 -2.80 -5.29 3.75
N SER A 122 -3.27 -4.28 3.04
CA SER A 122 -2.61 -3.75 1.85
C SER A 122 -1.48 -2.75 2.14
N ASN A 123 -1.08 -2.60 3.40
CA ASN A 123 -0.04 -1.65 3.84
C ASN A 123 -0.34 -0.17 3.51
N TYR A 124 -1.60 0.18 3.26
CA TYR A 124 -1.99 1.58 3.15
C TYR A 124 -1.91 2.27 4.51
N ILE A 125 -2.45 1.62 5.54
CA ILE A 125 -2.22 1.98 6.93
C ILE A 125 -0.91 1.33 7.36
N ARG A 126 0.17 2.09 7.38
CA ARG A 126 1.51 1.62 7.77
C ARG A 126 1.62 1.58 9.29
N LYS A 127 1.18 0.49 9.89
CA LYS A 127 1.15 0.31 11.36
C LYS A 127 2.53 0.47 12.01
N ASP A 128 3.56 -0.06 11.38
CA ASP A 128 4.96 0.04 11.83
C ASP A 128 5.44 1.49 11.98
N ARG A 129 4.93 2.38 11.12
CA ARG A 129 5.23 3.81 11.22
C ARG A 129 4.33 4.53 12.22
N ILE A 130 3.04 4.22 12.23
CA ILE A 130 2.06 4.83 13.14
C ILE A 130 2.41 4.53 14.60
N GLN A 131 2.97 3.36 14.89
CA GLN A 131 3.45 3.00 16.24
C GLN A 131 4.58 3.91 16.75
N LYS A 132 5.28 4.60 15.87
CA LYS A 132 6.31 5.58 16.23
C LYS A 132 5.73 6.94 16.60
N ASP A 133 4.46 7.21 16.25
CA ASP A 133 3.79 8.46 16.57
C ASP A 133 3.61 8.61 18.09
N LYS A 134 3.91 9.78 18.60
CA LYS A 134 3.69 10.10 20.01
C LYS A 134 2.33 10.76 20.16
N LYS A 135 1.52 10.24 21.07
CA LYS A 135 0.18 10.75 21.36
C LYS A 135 0.02 10.97 22.85
N TRP A 136 -0.58 12.08 23.21
CA TRP A 136 -0.99 12.38 24.59
C TRP A 136 -2.16 13.36 24.60
N THR A 137 -2.81 13.47 25.73
CA THR A 137 -3.91 14.41 25.94
C THR A 137 -3.49 15.54 26.87
N VAL A 138 -4.07 16.71 26.68
CA VAL A 138 -3.89 17.87 27.57
C VAL A 138 -5.27 18.43 27.91
N ASP A 139 -5.52 18.65 29.18
CA ASP A 139 -6.72 19.33 29.65
C ASP A 139 -6.65 20.82 29.32
N SER A 140 -7.74 21.36 28.80
CA SER A 140 -7.89 22.79 28.57
C SER A 140 -9.22 23.28 29.10
N PRO A 141 -9.40 24.62 29.27
CA PRO A 141 -10.69 25.19 29.68
C PRO A 141 -11.85 24.88 28.73
N TYR A 142 -11.54 24.41 27.51
CA TYR A 142 -12.51 24.10 26.47
C TYR A 142 -12.73 22.58 26.25
N GLY A 143 -12.07 21.76 27.08
CA GLY A 143 -12.12 20.30 26.98
C GLY A 143 -10.74 19.68 26.80
N VAL A 144 -10.73 18.36 26.60
CA VAL A 144 -9.50 17.57 26.38
C VAL A 144 -9.02 17.78 24.93
N ILE A 145 -7.73 18.07 24.77
CA ILE A 145 -7.08 18.22 23.46
C ILE A 145 -6.16 17.02 23.23
N ASP A 146 -6.37 16.33 22.11
CA ASP A 146 -5.45 15.28 21.67
C ASP A 146 -4.28 15.90 20.89
N ILE A 147 -3.07 15.63 21.36
CA ILE A 147 -1.84 16.06 20.70
C ILE A 147 -1.14 14.85 20.10
N THR A 148 -0.73 14.97 18.84
CA THR A 148 0.02 13.91 18.14
C THR A 148 1.27 14.50 17.47
N ILE A 149 2.43 13.90 17.72
CA ILE A 149 3.63 14.12 16.92
C ILE A 149 3.70 12.98 15.89
N ASN A 150 3.47 13.30 14.63
CA ASN A 150 3.52 12.34 13.53
C ASN A 150 4.97 12.08 13.13
N LEU A 151 5.58 11.05 13.71
CA LEU A 151 6.89 10.53 13.30
C LEU A 151 6.77 9.54 12.12
N SER A 152 5.54 9.13 11.82
CA SER A 152 5.20 8.21 10.74
C SER A 152 5.29 8.82 9.33
N LYS A 153 5.25 10.15 9.22
CA LYS A 153 5.34 10.85 7.94
C LYS A 153 6.78 11.30 7.69
N PRO A 154 7.35 10.97 6.51
CA PRO A 154 8.63 11.54 6.13
C PRO A 154 8.53 13.06 6.01
N GLU A 155 9.57 13.77 6.41
CA GLU A 155 9.67 15.19 6.15
C GLU A 155 9.63 15.46 4.64
N LYS A 156 8.96 16.54 4.26
CA LYS A 156 8.91 16.94 2.86
C LYS A 156 10.27 17.48 2.46
N ASP A 157 10.90 16.86 1.46
CA ASP A 157 12.14 17.38 0.88
C ASP A 157 11.89 18.77 0.22
N PRO A 158 12.58 19.85 0.67
CA PRO A 158 12.44 21.16 0.08
C PRO A 158 12.75 21.20 -1.43
N LYS A 159 13.68 20.35 -1.90
CA LYS A 159 14.02 20.24 -3.32
C LYS A 159 12.87 19.61 -4.11
N ALA A 160 12.25 18.58 -3.57
CA ALA A 160 11.08 17.96 -4.19
C ALA A 160 9.89 18.93 -4.24
N ILE A 161 9.69 19.75 -3.21
CA ILE A 161 8.66 20.80 -3.21
C ILE A 161 8.93 21.85 -4.29
N ALA A 162 10.18 22.30 -4.44
CA ALA A 162 10.57 23.26 -5.45
C ALA A 162 10.43 22.69 -6.87
N ALA A 163 10.85 21.45 -7.08
CA ALA A 163 10.68 20.73 -8.34
C ALA A 163 9.20 20.57 -8.71
N ALA A 164 8.34 20.23 -7.74
CA ALA A 164 6.90 20.08 -7.95
C ALA A 164 6.22 21.40 -8.37
N LYS A 165 6.67 22.55 -7.85
CA LYS A 165 6.16 23.87 -8.26
C LYS A 165 6.46 24.20 -9.72
N ASN A 166 7.58 23.73 -10.23
CA ASN A 166 8.05 23.98 -11.58
C ASN A 166 7.70 22.88 -12.57
N ALA A 167 7.13 21.79 -12.09
CA ALA A 167 6.76 20.66 -12.93
C ALA A 167 5.56 21.01 -13.81
N LYS A 168 5.63 20.61 -15.08
CA LYS A 168 4.53 20.76 -16.01
C LYS A 168 3.34 19.95 -15.51
N GLN A 169 2.20 20.62 -15.31
CA GLN A 169 0.96 19.93 -14.93
C GLN A 169 0.59 18.93 -16.01
N SER A 170 0.35 17.69 -15.59
CA SER A 170 -0.17 16.67 -16.47
C SER A 170 -1.68 16.84 -16.62
N ALA A 171 -2.15 16.75 -17.86
CA ALA A 171 -3.59 16.81 -18.15
C ALA A 171 -4.34 15.53 -17.70
N TYR A 172 -3.63 14.45 -17.43
CA TYR A 172 -4.21 13.17 -17.07
C TYR A 172 -3.35 12.41 -16.05
N PRO A 173 -3.92 11.90 -14.96
CA PRO A 173 -5.22 12.25 -14.39
C PRO A 173 -5.20 13.68 -13.83
N LYS A 174 -6.34 14.34 -13.83
CA LYS A 174 -6.47 15.76 -13.43
C LYS A 174 -6.15 16.00 -11.96
N CYS A 175 -6.52 15.10 -11.08
CA CYS A 175 -6.22 15.19 -9.65
C CYS A 175 -6.03 13.79 -9.04
N GLN A 176 -5.55 13.76 -7.80
CA GLN A 176 -5.33 12.51 -7.06
C GLN A 176 -6.62 11.73 -6.77
N LEU A 177 -7.73 12.42 -6.67
CA LEU A 177 -9.03 11.85 -6.35
C LEU A 177 -9.86 11.50 -7.59
N CYS A 178 -9.36 11.80 -8.79
CA CYS A 178 -10.04 11.44 -10.02
C CYS A 178 -10.02 9.93 -10.23
N ILE A 179 -11.11 9.39 -10.77
CA ILE A 179 -11.24 7.96 -11.05
C ILE A 179 -10.15 7.46 -12.02
N GLU A 180 -9.65 8.31 -12.88
CA GLU A 180 -8.54 8.02 -13.80
C GLU A 180 -7.22 7.70 -13.09
N ASN A 181 -7.14 7.97 -11.77
CA ASN A 181 -6.00 7.57 -10.95
C ASN A 181 -6.11 6.15 -10.40
N GLU A 182 -7.26 5.53 -10.54
CA GLU A 182 -7.47 4.18 -10.05
C GLU A 182 -6.49 3.19 -10.70
N GLY A 183 -5.77 2.42 -9.88
CA GLY A 183 -4.74 1.51 -10.36
C GLY A 183 -3.42 2.15 -10.79
N TYR A 184 -3.27 3.48 -10.67
CA TYR A 184 -2.04 4.17 -11.04
C TYR A 184 -1.08 4.27 -9.82
N ALA A 185 0.13 3.71 -9.93
CA ALA A 185 1.08 3.58 -8.82
C ALA A 185 1.78 4.88 -8.38
N GLY A 186 1.30 6.00 -8.83
CA GLY A 186 1.81 7.30 -8.43
C GLY A 186 2.57 8.03 -9.52
N ARG A 187 2.72 9.32 -9.28
CA ARG A 187 3.51 10.24 -10.09
C ARG A 187 4.49 10.95 -9.21
N MET A 188 5.56 11.46 -9.81
CA MET A 188 6.56 12.22 -9.09
C MET A 188 5.98 13.35 -8.22
N ASN A 189 4.95 14.04 -8.71
CA ASN A 189 4.32 15.15 -8.00
C ASN A 189 3.27 14.72 -6.98
N HIS A 190 2.80 13.50 -7.09
CA HIS A 190 1.75 12.95 -6.26
C HIS A 190 2.01 11.47 -6.04
N PRO A 191 3.01 11.13 -5.22
CA PRO A 191 3.28 9.74 -4.87
C PRO A 191 2.02 9.17 -4.23
N ALA A 192 1.35 8.35 -4.98
CA ALA A 192 0.09 7.80 -4.58
C ALA A 192 0.29 6.42 -4.07
N ARG A 193 -0.13 6.21 -2.87
CA ARG A 193 -0.38 4.88 -2.35
C ARG A 193 -1.72 4.44 -2.89
N GLN A 194 -1.66 3.55 -3.88
CA GLN A 194 -2.77 3.38 -4.80
C GLN A 194 -3.68 2.24 -4.52
N ASN A 195 -3.36 1.43 -3.51
CA ASN A 195 -4.00 0.14 -3.34
C ASN A 195 -5.52 0.23 -3.27
N HIS A 196 -6.06 1.38 -2.83
CA HIS A 196 -7.49 1.58 -2.65
C HIS A 196 -7.85 3.05 -2.61
N ARG A 197 -7.12 3.81 -3.34
CA ARG A 197 -7.12 5.24 -3.23
C ARG A 197 -8.44 5.89 -3.53
N ILE A 198 -9.16 5.32 -4.44
CA ILE A 198 -10.44 5.83 -4.86
C ILE A 198 -11.32 4.64 -5.08
N ILE A 199 -11.84 4.15 -4.01
CA ILE A 199 -13.03 3.37 -4.10
C ILE A 199 -14.13 4.42 -3.98
N PRO A 200 -14.89 4.68 -5.04
CA PRO A 200 -16.09 5.48 -4.92
C PRO A 200 -17.09 4.63 -4.15
N VAL A 201 -16.85 4.50 -2.88
CA VAL A 201 -17.87 4.08 -1.97
C VAL A 201 -18.73 5.32 -1.80
N THR A 202 -19.83 5.34 -2.48
CA THR A 202 -20.93 6.17 -2.07
C THR A 202 -21.38 5.60 -0.75
N ILE A 203 -20.70 5.99 0.29
CA ILE A 203 -21.28 5.94 1.59
C ILE A 203 -22.38 6.98 1.43
N ASN A 204 -23.61 6.54 1.39
CA ASN A 204 -24.71 7.43 1.64
C ASN A 204 -24.51 7.95 3.04
N HIS A 205 -23.79 9.00 3.13
CA HIS A 205 -23.98 9.92 4.16
C HIS A 205 -25.17 10.73 3.75
N SER A 206 -26.21 10.29 4.19
CA SER A 206 -27.12 11.25 4.67
C SER A 206 -26.31 12.07 5.65
N ASP A 207 -25.68 13.11 5.18
CA ASP A 207 -25.49 14.22 6.00
C ASP A 207 -24.42 14.18 7.08
#